data_af0485223af057fcc82328c2e46c2b6e
#
_entry.id   af0485223af057fcc82328c2e46c2b6e
#
_cell.length_a   1.000
_cell.length_b   1.000
_cell.length_c   1.000
_cell.angle_alpha   90.00
_cell.angle_beta   90.00
_cell.angle_gamma   90.00
#
_symmetry.space_group_name_H-M   'P 1'
#
loop_
_entity.id
_entity.type
_entity.pdbx_description
1 polymer ?
#
loop_
_entity_poly.entity_id
_entity_poly.type
_entity_poly.pdbx_seq_one_letter_code
_entity_poly.pdbx_strand_id
1 'polypeptide(L)'
;MLQSASDALPLAGPRGAPIAPPQRDAAPGEARPAPARVMPGRAGSSAAPRVVIIGSGFGGLACAIRMLCKGYRVTVLERLDQPGGRASVFTQDGFTFDAGPTIVTAPFLLEELWALAGRRFADDVDLRPMNPCYRIRFDDGTHFDYQREPQAMIEEVRRVSPQDVGGLHRFMAEADRCFRLGYEGLGTVAFESLGDLFAALPAMVRMRAWRSIYQMASRHFKSEKLRQVFSFHPLLIGGNPMSVTSVYSLIPSLERIHGVHSAMGGTGAIVRAMAKLIGELGGEIRLGTDVARIRVVDQRARGVILASGERVDADIVVSNADSAWTYKHLLKAEPRRVWNDRKVERAAYSMGLFVWYFGTRRRYPDIPHHMILLGPRYRDLLGDIFDRKVLADDFSLYLHRPTATDPSLAPEGCDTFYVLSPVPHLDGGIDWASRAEPYRQRIAQMLSDTVLPGLSEAICTQRHLTPADFESRYLAFKGAAFGMEPRLLQSAWFRPHNRSEDIRDLYLVGASTHPGAGIPGVLTSAKVLDSIIPPAARVARAQAVR
;
A
#
# COMPACT_ATOMS: atom_id res chain seq x y z
N MET A 1 6.31 -11.95 81.17
CA MET A 1 5.43 -10.84 81.52
C MET A 1 5.10 -10.05 80.29
N LEU A 2 3.78 -9.99 79.96
CA LEU A 2 3.05 -9.07 79.08
C LEU A 2 3.41 -9.13 77.60
N GLN A 3 2.65 -9.87 76.76
CA GLN A 3 1.28 -9.67 76.21
C GLN A 3 0.98 -8.27 75.71
N SER A 4 0.84 -8.16 74.36
CA SER A 4 -0.35 -7.59 73.71
C SER A 4 -0.07 -7.58 72.18
N ALA A 5 -0.76 -8.36 71.51
CA ALA A 5 -2.04 -8.15 70.83
C ALA A 5 -1.86 -7.58 69.41
N SER A 6 -2.00 -8.47 68.52
CA SER A 6 -2.19 -8.35 67.07
C SER A 6 -3.54 -7.72 66.77
N ASP A 7 -3.58 -6.85 65.79
CA ASP A 7 -4.79 -6.60 64.99
C ASP A 7 -4.43 -6.62 63.51
N ALA A 8 -4.78 -7.77 62.91
CA ALA A 8 -4.76 -7.96 61.48
C ALA A 8 -6.12 -7.60 60.89
N LEU A 9 -6.19 -6.62 60.04
CA LEU A 9 -7.35 -6.35 59.18
C LEU A 9 -7.18 -7.07 57.84
N PRO A 10 -8.21 -7.75 57.34
CA PRO A 10 -8.17 -8.47 56.07
C PRO A 10 -8.44 -7.51 54.90
N LEU A 11 -7.50 -7.41 53.97
CA LEU A 11 -7.71 -6.82 52.67
C LEU A 11 -8.36 -7.86 51.74
N ALA A 12 -9.68 -7.78 51.64
CA ALA A 12 -10.42 -8.43 50.55
C ALA A 12 -10.46 -7.48 49.35
N GLY A 13 -9.64 -7.72 48.31
CA GLY A 13 -9.77 -7.09 46.99
C GLY A 13 -10.83 -7.81 46.14
N PRO A 14 -11.64 -7.09 45.37
CA PRO A 14 -12.65 -7.72 44.54
C PRO A 14 -12.00 -8.44 43.33
N ARG A 15 -12.43 -9.69 43.13
CA ARG A 15 -12.14 -10.50 41.92
C ARG A 15 -12.70 -9.76 40.72
N GLY A 16 -11.83 -9.31 39.81
CA GLY A 16 -12.21 -8.77 38.52
C GLY A 16 -12.83 -9.87 37.65
N ALA A 17 -14.09 -9.69 37.32
CA ALA A 17 -14.77 -10.46 36.29
C ALA A 17 -14.14 -10.19 34.90
N PRO A 18 -14.18 -11.15 33.95
CA PRO A 18 -13.66 -10.92 32.61
C PRO A 18 -14.44 -9.80 31.93
N ILE A 19 -13.70 -8.83 31.40
CA ILE A 19 -14.27 -7.72 30.62
C ILE A 19 -14.78 -8.31 29.30
N ALA A 20 -16.10 -8.42 29.17
CA ALA A 20 -16.77 -8.66 27.91
C ALA A 20 -16.53 -7.49 26.95
N PRO A 21 -16.48 -7.72 25.64
CA PRO A 21 -16.36 -6.63 24.66
C PRO A 21 -17.56 -5.69 24.82
N PRO A 22 -17.39 -4.37 24.62
CA PRO A 22 -18.47 -3.42 24.80
C PRO A 22 -19.60 -3.71 23.79
N GLN A 23 -20.74 -4.16 24.30
CA GLN A 23 -21.99 -4.12 23.56
C GLN A 23 -22.32 -2.65 23.31
N ARG A 24 -22.53 -2.30 22.06
CA ARG A 24 -23.08 -1.00 21.70
C ARG A 24 -24.54 -0.94 22.16
N ASP A 25 -24.82 -0.20 23.20
CA ASP A 25 -26.16 0.24 23.50
C ASP A 25 -26.60 1.20 22.38
N ALA A 26 -27.49 0.71 21.55
CA ALA A 26 -28.20 1.53 20.56
C ALA A 26 -29.28 2.31 21.29
N ALA A 27 -29.14 3.63 21.34
CA ALA A 27 -30.26 4.52 21.71
C ALA A 27 -31.39 4.34 20.70
N PRO A 28 -32.67 4.29 21.13
CA PRO A 28 -33.79 4.14 20.20
C PRO A 28 -34.09 5.48 19.51
N GLY A 29 -34.05 5.49 18.18
CA GLY A 29 -34.71 6.48 17.37
C GLY A 29 -33.87 7.47 16.61
N GLU A 30 -33.08 6.98 15.65
CA GLU A 30 -32.91 7.65 14.36
C GLU A 30 -32.52 6.57 13.34
N ALA A 31 -33.50 6.21 12.51
CA ALA A 31 -33.27 5.33 11.37
C ALA A 31 -32.27 6.03 10.43
N ARG A 32 -31.03 5.54 10.36
CA ARG A 32 -30.12 5.90 9.28
C ARG A 32 -30.86 5.67 7.97
N PRO A 33 -30.93 6.67 7.06
CA PRO A 33 -31.50 6.45 5.76
C PRO A 33 -30.76 5.27 5.12
N ALA A 34 -31.48 4.25 4.70
CA ALA A 34 -30.94 3.14 3.92
C ALA A 34 -30.15 3.74 2.75
N PRO A 35 -28.96 3.21 2.41
CA PRO A 35 -28.25 3.68 1.24
C PRO A 35 -29.20 3.58 0.05
N ALA A 36 -29.41 4.69 -0.65
CA ALA A 36 -30.27 4.76 -1.82
C ALA A 36 -29.83 3.59 -2.72
N ARG A 37 -30.76 2.68 -3.02
CA ARG A 37 -30.56 1.61 -3.99
C ARG A 37 -30.19 2.30 -5.30
N VAL A 38 -28.89 2.39 -5.58
CA VAL A 38 -28.40 2.71 -6.91
C VAL A 38 -28.72 1.49 -7.75
N MET A 39 -29.83 1.59 -8.51
CA MET A 39 -30.13 0.61 -9.54
C MET A 39 -28.92 0.52 -10.45
N PRO A 40 -28.44 -0.68 -10.83
CA PRO A 40 -27.36 -0.82 -11.79
C PRO A 40 -27.76 0.00 -13.03
N GLY A 41 -26.99 1.06 -13.30
CA GLY A 41 -27.25 1.92 -14.45
C GLY A 41 -27.24 1.04 -15.70
N ARG A 42 -28.34 1.05 -16.47
CA ARG A 42 -28.32 0.54 -17.84
C ARG A 42 -27.05 1.07 -18.49
N ALA A 43 -26.33 0.20 -19.22
CA ALA A 43 -25.14 0.52 -20.01
C ALA A 43 -25.21 1.96 -20.50
N GLY A 44 -24.27 2.81 -20.06
CA GLY A 44 -24.40 4.26 -20.09
C GLY A 44 -24.96 4.76 -21.41
N SER A 45 -26.02 5.56 -21.36
CA SER A 45 -26.61 6.13 -22.57
C SER A 45 -25.49 6.81 -23.38
N SER A 46 -25.61 6.85 -24.70
CA SER A 46 -24.63 7.50 -25.61
C SER A 46 -24.33 8.96 -25.19
N ALA A 47 -25.19 9.57 -24.38
CA ALA A 47 -25.10 10.91 -23.83
C ALA A 47 -24.36 11.00 -22.47
N ALA A 48 -23.95 9.87 -21.84
CA ALA A 48 -23.25 9.93 -20.54
C ALA A 48 -21.82 10.48 -20.70
N PRO A 49 -21.36 11.34 -19.77
CA PRO A 49 -19.99 11.87 -19.81
C PRO A 49 -18.93 10.77 -19.77
N ARG A 50 -17.82 11.02 -20.46
CA ARG A 50 -16.72 10.06 -20.64
C ARG A 50 -15.60 10.32 -19.66
N VAL A 51 -15.11 9.26 -19.02
CA VAL A 51 -13.93 9.25 -18.17
C VAL A 51 -12.87 8.37 -18.82
N VAL A 52 -11.68 8.92 -19.05
CA VAL A 52 -10.50 8.15 -19.43
C VAL A 52 -9.59 8.02 -18.22
N ILE A 53 -9.18 6.79 -17.89
CA ILE A 53 -8.28 6.48 -16.79
C ILE A 53 -6.98 5.94 -17.37
N ILE A 54 -5.85 6.56 -17.02
CA ILE A 54 -4.50 6.17 -17.46
C ILE A 54 -3.91 5.22 -16.43
N GLY A 55 -3.72 3.95 -16.79
CA GLY A 55 -3.14 2.90 -15.96
C GLY A 55 -4.16 2.10 -15.16
N SER A 56 -4.05 0.77 -15.24
CA SER A 56 -4.93 -0.23 -14.61
C SER A 56 -4.37 -0.81 -13.30
N GLY A 57 -3.52 -0.09 -12.55
CA GLY A 57 -3.16 -0.45 -11.18
C GLY A 57 -4.38 -0.38 -10.25
N PHE A 58 -4.27 -0.87 -9.00
CA PHE A 58 -5.38 -0.88 -8.04
C PHE A 58 -6.15 0.45 -7.92
N GLY A 59 -5.44 1.58 -7.91
CA GLY A 59 -6.09 2.90 -7.84
C GLY A 59 -6.95 3.20 -9.07
N GLY A 60 -6.44 2.89 -10.27
CA GLY A 60 -7.16 3.07 -11.53
C GLY A 60 -8.37 2.16 -11.66
N LEU A 61 -8.21 0.87 -11.31
CA LEU A 61 -9.32 -0.09 -11.32
C LEU A 61 -10.41 0.29 -10.30
N ALA A 62 -10.02 0.68 -9.08
CA ALA A 62 -10.97 1.13 -8.07
C ALA A 62 -11.71 2.41 -8.49
N CYS A 63 -10.98 3.35 -9.11
CA CYS A 63 -11.58 4.55 -9.69
C CYS A 63 -12.57 4.20 -10.80
N ALA A 64 -12.23 3.26 -11.70
CA ALA A 64 -13.10 2.81 -12.78
C ALA A 64 -14.43 2.26 -12.24
N ILE A 65 -14.38 1.36 -11.26
CA ILE A 65 -15.58 0.80 -10.62
C ILE A 65 -16.46 1.92 -10.03
N ARG A 66 -15.86 2.86 -9.26
CA ARG A 66 -16.60 3.98 -8.66
C ARG A 66 -17.24 4.89 -9.71
N MET A 67 -16.52 5.22 -10.79
CA MET A 67 -17.06 6.09 -11.85
C MET A 67 -18.17 5.40 -12.65
N LEU A 68 -18.05 4.09 -12.93
CA LEU A 68 -19.13 3.30 -13.53
C LEU A 68 -20.37 3.29 -12.65
N CYS A 69 -20.23 3.07 -11.34
CA CYS A 69 -21.35 3.14 -10.39
C CYS A 69 -21.99 4.54 -10.30
N LYS A 70 -21.25 5.61 -10.65
CA LYS A 70 -21.77 6.99 -10.78
C LYS A 70 -22.43 7.29 -12.13
N GLY A 71 -22.47 6.32 -13.05
CA GLY A 71 -23.11 6.42 -14.36
C GLY A 71 -22.26 7.02 -15.46
N TYR A 72 -20.94 7.13 -15.28
CA TYR A 72 -20.01 7.53 -16.34
C TYR A 72 -19.74 6.40 -17.34
N ARG A 73 -19.36 6.77 -18.54
CA ARG A 73 -18.72 5.84 -19.50
C ARG A 73 -17.23 5.85 -19.22
N VAL A 74 -16.65 4.69 -18.90
CA VAL A 74 -15.25 4.60 -18.47
C VAL A 74 -14.46 3.74 -19.44
N THR A 75 -13.31 4.28 -19.89
CA THR A 75 -12.27 3.54 -20.60
C THR A 75 -10.97 3.64 -19.81
N VAL A 76 -10.40 2.50 -19.42
CA VAL A 76 -9.08 2.38 -18.79
C VAL A 76 -8.05 2.07 -19.87
N LEU A 77 -6.98 2.83 -19.94
CA LEU A 77 -5.88 2.65 -20.90
C LEU A 77 -4.66 2.13 -20.15
N GLU A 78 -4.22 0.93 -20.51
CA GLU A 78 -3.08 0.25 -19.88
C GLU A 78 -2.00 -0.04 -20.93
N ARG A 79 -0.76 0.39 -20.65
CA ARG A 79 0.36 0.15 -21.58
C ARG A 79 0.85 -1.30 -21.61
N LEU A 80 0.67 -2.03 -20.50
CA LEU A 80 1.06 -3.44 -20.42
C LEU A 80 0.01 -4.34 -21.09
N ASP A 81 0.39 -5.57 -21.33
CA ASP A 81 -0.43 -6.64 -21.90
C ASP A 81 -1.42 -7.26 -20.91
N GLN A 82 -1.39 -6.83 -19.64
CA GLN A 82 -2.26 -7.30 -18.59
C GLN A 82 -2.58 -6.18 -17.57
N PRO A 83 -3.72 -6.24 -16.88
CA PRO A 83 -4.07 -5.27 -15.86
C PRO A 83 -3.26 -5.49 -14.58
N GLY A 84 -3.28 -4.48 -13.69
CA GLY A 84 -2.72 -4.56 -12.34
C GLY A 84 -1.48 -3.70 -12.12
N GLY A 85 -0.75 -3.31 -13.18
CA GLY A 85 0.47 -2.55 -13.04
C GLY A 85 1.48 -3.25 -12.13
N ARG A 86 1.85 -2.61 -10.98
CA ARG A 86 2.73 -3.23 -9.98
C ARG A 86 2.13 -4.47 -9.29
N ALA A 87 0.81 -4.65 -9.32
CA ALA A 87 0.11 -5.84 -8.82
C ALA A 87 -0.18 -6.88 -9.91
N SER A 88 0.52 -6.81 -11.04
CA SER A 88 0.45 -7.83 -12.08
C SER A 88 1.02 -9.16 -11.57
N VAL A 89 0.67 -10.23 -12.27
CA VAL A 89 1.13 -11.60 -12.00
C VAL A 89 1.78 -12.14 -13.25
N PHE A 90 2.80 -12.93 -13.12
CA PHE A 90 3.35 -13.69 -14.26
C PHE A 90 3.55 -15.15 -13.89
N THR A 91 3.49 -16.02 -14.90
CA THR A 91 3.79 -17.44 -14.77
C THR A 91 5.07 -17.76 -15.54
N GLN A 92 5.89 -18.62 -14.96
CA GLN A 92 7.13 -19.09 -15.57
C GLN A 92 7.38 -20.53 -15.12
N ASP A 93 7.56 -21.44 -16.06
CA ASP A 93 7.88 -22.86 -15.82
C ASP A 93 6.90 -23.56 -14.83
N GLY A 94 5.62 -23.21 -14.87
CA GLY A 94 4.57 -23.74 -13.99
C GLY A 94 4.45 -23.04 -12.63
N PHE A 95 5.30 -22.07 -12.34
CA PHE A 95 5.24 -21.25 -11.12
C PHE A 95 4.50 -19.95 -11.38
N THR A 96 3.72 -19.51 -10.39
CA THR A 96 3.00 -18.22 -10.43
C THR A 96 3.61 -17.26 -9.42
N PHE A 97 3.90 -16.04 -9.86
CA PHE A 97 4.55 -15.01 -9.07
C PHE A 97 3.73 -13.72 -9.06
N ASP A 98 3.44 -13.21 -7.85
CA ASP A 98 2.98 -11.82 -7.69
C ASP A 98 4.15 -10.86 -7.94
N ALA A 99 3.97 -9.88 -8.83
CA ALA A 99 5.05 -8.96 -9.19
C ALA A 99 5.32 -7.86 -8.16
N GLY A 100 4.43 -7.66 -7.19
CA GLY A 100 4.55 -6.55 -6.24
C GLY A 100 3.84 -6.77 -4.91
N PRO A 101 2.74 -6.07 -4.61
CA PRO A 101 2.12 -6.14 -3.29
C PRO A 101 1.54 -7.53 -3.01
N THR A 102 1.87 -8.06 -1.82
CA THR A 102 1.45 -9.40 -1.38
C THR A 102 0.64 -9.36 -0.08
N ILE A 103 0.53 -8.19 0.55
CA ILE A 103 -0.06 -7.97 1.87
C ILE A 103 -1.37 -7.20 1.73
N VAL A 104 -2.50 -7.81 2.13
CA VAL A 104 -3.82 -7.17 2.13
C VAL A 104 -4.25 -6.89 3.57
N THR A 105 -4.28 -5.61 3.97
CA THR A 105 -4.56 -5.19 5.37
C THR A 105 -5.88 -4.47 5.57
N ALA A 106 -6.61 -4.13 4.51
CA ALA A 106 -7.88 -3.39 4.57
C ALA A 106 -8.93 -4.02 3.64
N PRO A 107 -9.37 -5.26 3.89
CA PRO A 107 -10.34 -5.95 3.03
C PRO A 107 -11.64 -5.19 2.87
N PHE A 108 -12.08 -4.44 3.89
CA PHE A 108 -13.30 -3.63 3.86
C PHE A 108 -13.34 -2.58 2.73
N LEU A 109 -12.18 -2.12 2.23
CA LEU A 109 -12.13 -1.21 1.08
C LEU A 109 -12.46 -1.92 -0.24
N LEU A 110 -12.08 -3.19 -0.36
CA LEU A 110 -12.46 -4.04 -1.49
C LEU A 110 -13.94 -4.43 -1.39
N GLU A 111 -14.39 -4.84 -0.21
CA GLU A 111 -15.80 -5.14 0.06
C GLU A 111 -16.72 -3.94 -0.29
N GLU A 112 -16.30 -2.72 0.04
CA GLU A 112 -17.01 -1.48 -0.31
C GLU A 112 -17.15 -1.32 -1.83
N LEU A 113 -16.10 -1.63 -2.63
CA LEU A 113 -16.17 -1.53 -4.09
C LEU A 113 -17.22 -2.49 -4.68
N TRP A 114 -17.28 -3.74 -4.20
CA TRP A 114 -18.30 -4.69 -4.63
C TRP A 114 -19.69 -4.29 -4.18
N ALA A 115 -19.82 -3.77 -2.96
CA ALA A 115 -21.09 -3.28 -2.43
C ALA A 115 -21.66 -2.11 -3.25
N LEU A 116 -20.81 -1.19 -3.76
CA LEU A 116 -21.22 -0.12 -4.69
C LEU A 116 -21.85 -0.70 -5.98
N ALA A 117 -21.36 -1.84 -6.44
CA ALA A 117 -21.90 -2.54 -7.60
C ALA A 117 -23.07 -3.48 -7.26
N GLY A 118 -23.54 -3.50 -6.01
CA GLY A 118 -24.60 -4.40 -5.55
C GLY A 118 -24.18 -5.86 -5.44
N ARG A 119 -22.88 -6.15 -5.23
CA ARG A 119 -22.28 -7.48 -5.18
C ARG A 119 -21.52 -7.71 -3.87
N ARG A 120 -21.07 -8.94 -3.67
CA ARG A 120 -20.24 -9.35 -2.53
C ARG A 120 -18.84 -9.68 -3.02
N PHE A 121 -17.82 -9.12 -2.38
CA PHE A 121 -16.42 -9.37 -2.71
C PHE A 121 -16.02 -10.85 -2.53
N ALA A 122 -16.53 -11.48 -1.47
CA ALA A 122 -16.25 -12.89 -1.16
C ALA A 122 -16.79 -13.89 -2.20
N ASP A 123 -17.67 -13.47 -3.12
CA ASP A 123 -18.15 -14.33 -4.19
C ASP A 123 -17.12 -14.43 -5.35
N ASP A 124 -16.21 -13.48 -5.46
CA ASP A 124 -15.21 -13.41 -6.53
C ASP A 124 -13.77 -13.65 -6.04
N VAL A 125 -13.47 -13.41 -4.74
CA VAL A 125 -12.11 -13.51 -4.18
C VAL A 125 -12.13 -14.18 -2.80
N ASP A 126 -11.33 -15.22 -2.65
CA ASP A 126 -11.10 -15.91 -1.38
C ASP A 126 -9.88 -15.30 -0.66
N LEU A 127 -10.13 -14.52 0.41
CA LEU A 127 -9.08 -13.98 1.29
C LEU A 127 -8.85 -14.88 2.50
N ARG A 128 -7.60 -15.23 2.73
CA ARG A 128 -7.17 -16.04 3.89
C ARG A 128 -6.41 -15.17 4.88
N PRO A 129 -6.78 -15.19 6.18
CA PRO A 129 -6.04 -14.48 7.22
C PRO A 129 -4.70 -15.16 7.48
N MET A 130 -3.65 -14.33 7.68
CA MET A 130 -2.31 -14.81 8.00
C MET A 130 -2.10 -14.87 9.52
N ASN A 131 -1.49 -15.97 9.97
CA ASN A 131 -1.10 -16.17 11.36
C ASN A 131 0.21 -16.99 11.44
N PRO A 132 1.34 -16.39 11.89
CA PRO A 132 1.49 -14.97 12.23
C PRO A 132 1.28 -14.05 11.01
N CYS A 133 1.02 -12.76 11.25
CA CYS A 133 0.99 -11.77 10.17
C CYS A 133 2.33 -11.72 9.43
N TYR A 134 3.43 -11.70 10.21
CA TYR A 134 4.81 -11.75 9.72
C TYR A 134 5.68 -12.47 10.73
N ARG A 135 6.71 -13.20 10.28
CA ARG A 135 7.86 -13.55 11.11
C ARG A 135 8.99 -12.58 10.84
N ILE A 136 9.48 -11.90 11.87
CA ILE A 136 10.63 -11.00 11.79
C ILE A 136 11.82 -11.73 12.38
N ARG A 137 12.81 -12.06 11.55
CA ARG A 137 14.04 -12.72 11.96
C ARG A 137 15.17 -11.69 12.07
N PHE A 138 15.88 -11.72 13.19
CA PHE A 138 17.02 -10.87 13.45
C PHE A 138 18.32 -11.54 13.00
N ASP A 139 19.40 -10.77 12.91
CA ASP A 139 20.72 -11.20 12.50
C ASP A 139 21.33 -12.28 13.42
N ASP A 140 20.99 -12.26 14.71
CA ASP A 140 21.41 -13.29 15.68
C ASP A 140 20.62 -14.61 15.58
N GLY A 141 19.75 -14.76 14.59
CA GLY A 141 18.94 -15.94 14.35
C GLY A 141 17.66 -16.04 15.18
N THR A 142 17.45 -15.19 16.17
CA THR A 142 16.19 -15.12 16.91
C THR A 142 15.09 -14.52 16.03
N HIS A 143 13.84 -14.73 16.39
CA HIS A 143 12.72 -14.18 15.64
C HIS A 143 11.65 -13.57 16.55
N PHE A 144 10.73 -12.82 15.96
CA PHE A 144 9.52 -12.27 16.54
C PHE A 144 8.36 -12.56 15.59
N ASP A 145 7.35 -13.30 16.07
CA ASP A 145 6.12 -13.56 15.31
C ASP A 145 5.13 -12.42 15.57
N TYR A 146 4.93 -11.57 14.57
CA TYR A 146 4.01 -10.43 14.66
C TYR A 146 2.58 -10.94 14.61
N GLN A 147 1.87 -10.83 15.73
CA GLN A 147 0.56 -11.42 15.95
C GLN A 147 -0.56 -10.38 15.84
N ARG A 148 -1.70 -10.80 15.28
CA ARG A 148 -2.92 -10.00 15.31
C ARG A 148 -3.57 -10.02 16.70
N GLU A 149 -3.63 -11.22 17.31
CA GLU A 149 -4.28 -11.43 18.59
C GLU A 149 -3.51 -10.72 19.72
N PRO A 150 -4.16 -9.82 20.51
CA PRO A 150 -3.46 -9.01 21.51
C PRO A 150 -2.69 -9.82 22.55
N GLN A 151 -3.26 -10.94 23.03
CA GLN A 151 -2.61 -11.75 24.05
C GLN A 151 -1.36 -12.45 23.47
N ALA A 152 -1.44 -12.99 22.25
CA ALA A 152 -0.29 -13.60 21.57
C ALA A 152 0.81 -12.56 21.29
N MET A 153 0.45 -11.33 20.93
CA MET A 153 1.40 -10.23 20.78
C MET A 153 2.11 -9.89 22.09
N ILE A 154 1.38 -9.86 23.22
CA ILE A 154 1.96 -9.62 24.55
C ILE A 154 2.95 -10.72 24.91
N GLU A 155 2.64 -11.98 24.63
CA GLU A 155 3.54 -13.12 24.88
C GLU A 155 4.83 -12.99 24.05
N GLU A 156 4.73 -12.64 22.77
CA GLU A 156 5.90 -12.40 21.92
C GLU A 156 6.78 -11.26 22.44
N VAL A 157 6.18 -10.14 22.85
CA VAL A 157 6.92 -9.03 23.47
C VAL A 157 7.57 -9.47 24.77
N ARG A 158 6.86 -10.25 25.62
CA ARG A 158 7.40 -10.77 26.89
C ARG A 158 8.58 -11.70 26.64
N ARG A 159 8.52 -12.55 25.62
CA ARG A 159 9.60 -13.46 25.23
C ARG A 159 10.88 -12.71 24.84
N VAL A 160 10.75 -11.60 24.11
CA VAL A 160 11.89 -10.78 23.67
C VAL A 160 12.38 -9.82 24.75
N SER A 161 11.47 -9.16 25.47
CA SER A 161 11.80 -8.16 26.51
C SER A 161 10.63 -8.01 27.50
N PRO A 162 10.63 -8.75 28.62
CA PRO A 162 9.54 -8.70 29.60
C PRO A 162 9.24 -7.30 30.12
N GLN A 163 10.28 -6.46 30.25
CA GLN A 163 10.16 -5.08 30.73
C GLN A 163 9.43 -4.14 29.75
N ASP A 164 9.26 -4.54 28.50
CA ASP A 164 8.66 -3.72 27.43
C ASP A 164 7.16 -4.01 27.21
N VAL A 165 6.56 -4.96 27.95
CA VAL A 165 5.11 -5.23 27.86
C VAL A 165 4.28 -3.97 28.13
N GLY A 166 4.62 -3.20 29.19
CA GLY A 166 3.97 -1.90 29.44
C GLY A 166 4.21 -0.88 28.33
N GLY A 167 5.35 -0.98 27.64
CA GLY A 167 5.69 -0.19 26.45
C GLY A 167 4.76 -0.49 25.27
N LEU A 168 4.47 -1.77 25.03
CA LEU A 168 3.52 -2.20 23.99
C LEU A 168 2.14 -1.55 24.17
N HIS A 169 1.57 -1.60 25.38
CA HIS A 169 0.26 -1.00 25.62
C HIS A 169 0.24 0.50 25.33
N ARG A 170 1.29 1.24 25.77
CA ARG A 170 1.40 2.68 25.49
C ARG A 170 1.62 2.98 24.01
N PHE A 171 2.43 2.18 23.32
CA PHE A 171 2.65 2.31 21.88
C PHE A 171 1.35 2.09 21.10
N MET A 172 0.62 1.01 21.38
CA MET A 172 -0.64 0.70 20.70
C MET A 172 -1.71 1.76 20.95
N ALA A 173 -1.80 2.32 22.16
CA ALA A 173 -2.71 3.42 22.46
C ALA A 173 -2.39 4.70 21.64
N GLU A 174 -1.11 5.00 21.40
CA GLU A 174 -0.69 6.12 20.53
C GLU A 174 -0.95 5.79 19.04
N ALA A 175 -0.69 4.55 18.62
CA ALA A 175 -0.98 4.05 17.28
C ALA A 175 -2.49 4.07 16.96
N ASP A 176 -3.35 3.67 17.88
CA ASP A 176 -4.80 3.75 17.74
C ASP A 176 -5.30 5.19 17.57
N ARG A 177 -4.65 6.13 18.24
CA ARG A 177 -4.92 7.56 18.05
C ARG A 177 -4.55 8.02 16.64
N CYS A 178 -3.38 7.59 16.14
CA CYS A 178 -2.95 7.87 14.78
C CYS A 178 -3.90 7.24 13.75
N PHE A 179 -4.40 6.04 14.02
CA PHE A 179 -5.38 5.38 13.16
C PHE A 179 -6.69 6.17 13.08
N ARG A 180 -7.30 6.51 14.22
CA ARG A 180 -8.56 7.28 14.24
C ARG A 180 -8.42 8.67 13.62
N LEU A 181 -7.38 9.41 13.96
CA LEU A 181 -7.21 10.78 13.47
C LEU A 181 -6.62 10.82 12.05
N GLY A 182 -5.64 9.96 11.75
CA GLY A 182 -4.91 9.96 10.49
C GLY A 182 -5.64 9.18 9.40
N TYR A 183 -6.02 7.93 9.66
CA TYR A 183 -6.63 7.09 8.64
C TYR A 183 -8.14 7.37 8.50
N GLU A 184 -8.91 7.26 9.58
CA GLU A 184 -10.36 7.48 9.53
C GLU A 184 -10.73 8.97 9.37
N GLY A 185 -9.96 9.87 9.99
CA GLY A 185 -10.23 11.32 9.95
C GLY A 185 -9.68 12.00 8.70
N LEU A 186 -8.37 11.89 8.44
CA LEU A 186 -7.70 12.65 7.39
C LEU A 186 -7.50 11.86 6.08
N GLY A 187 -7.52 10.53 6.12
CA GLY A 187 -7.21 9.69 4.94
C GLY A 187 -8.19 9.87 3.78
N THR A 188 -9.43 10.28 4.03
CA THR A 188 -10.47 10.51 3.02
C THR A 188 -10.73 11.98 2.73
N VAL A 189 -9.97 12.91 3.33
CA VAL A 189 -10.07 14.36 3.06
C VAL A 189 -9.40 14.69 1.73
N ALA A 190 -10.10 15.38 0.84
CA ALA A 190 -9.59 15.70 -0.49
C ALA A 190 -8.50 16.78 -0.51
N PHE A 191 -8.34 17.56 0.55
CA PHE A 191 -7.40 18.67 0.65
C PHE A 191 -7.49 19.65 -0.54
N GLU A 192 -8.66 20.21 -0.80
CA GLU A 192 -8.88 21.12 -1.93
C GLU A 192 -8.61 22.61 -1.58
N SER A 193 -8.50 22.96 -0.31
CA SER A 193 -8.34 24.33 0.16
C SER A 193 -7.36 24.48 1.33
N LEU A 194 -6.78 25.68 1.51
CA LEU A 194 -5.99 26.00 2.70
C LEU A 194 -6.78 25.80 4.00
N GLY A 195 -8.12 25.94 3.95
CA GLY A 195 -9.00 25.64 5.07
C GLY A 195 -8.87 24.20 5.54
N ASP A 196 -8.75 23.24 4.62
CA ASP A 196 -8.58 21.81 4.93
C ASP A 196 -7.23 21.57 5.63
N LEU A 197 -6.17 22.28 5.20
CA LEU A 197 -4.87 22.23 5.87
C LEU A 197 -4.97 22.72 7.32
N PHE A 198 -5.59 23.90 7.54
CA PHE A 198 -5.75 24.44 8.89
C PHE A 198 -6.64 23.56 9.76
N ALA A 199 -7.70 22.97 9.21
CA ALA A 199 -8.56 22.02 9.91
C ALA A 199 -7.81 20.74 10.32
N ALA A 200 -6.79 20.32 9.56
CA ALA A 200 -5.97 19.16 9.88
C ALA A 200 -4.92 19.41 10.97
N LEU A 201 -4.49 20.66 11.21
CA LEU A 201 -3.41 20.99 12.15
C LEU A 201 -3.64 20.46 13.58
N PRO A 202 -4.83 20.61 14.20
CA PRO A 202 -5.06 20.08 15.54
C PRO A 202 -4.88 18.55 15.63
N ALA A 203 -5.30 17.81 14.59
CA ALA A 203 -5.09 16.37 14.52
C ALA A 203 -3.59 16.03 14.38
N MET A 204 -2.85 16.74 13.52
CA MET A 204 -1.40 16.58 13.36
C MET A 204 -0.63 16.82 14.65
N VAL A 205 -1.03 17.87 15.43
CA VAL A 205 -0.44 18.16 16.74
C VAL A 205 -0.74 17.03 17.73
N ARG A 206 -1.98 16.57 17.80
CA ARG A 206 -2.39 15.47 18.71
C ARG A 206 -1.67 14.16 18.38
N MET A 207 -1.40 13.88 17.13
CA MET A 207 -0.62 12.72 16.66
C MET A 207 0.89 12.93 16.81
N ARG A 208 1.35 14.15 17.15
CA ARG A 208 2.77 14.52 17.22
C ARG A 208 3.50 14.18 15.89
N ALA A 209 2.88 14.56 14.79
CA ALA A 209 3.28 14.19 13.42
C ALA A 209 4.72 14.59 13.03
N TRP A 210 5.37 15.47 13.77
CA TRP A 210 6.77 15.88 13.57
C TRP A 210 7.83 14.86 13.99
N ARG A 211 7.42 13.79 14.73
CA ARG A 211 8.34 12.72 15.12
C ARG A 211 8.43 11.66 14.03
N SER A 212 9.56 10.97 13.96
CA SER A 212 9.62 9.75 13.18
C SER A 212 8.97 8.58 13.93
N ILE A 213 8.55 7.54 13.19
CA ILE A 213 8.00 6.34 13.81
C ILE A 213 9.05 5.62 14.67
N TYR A 214 10.33 5.65 14.25
CA TYR A 214 11.41 5.08 15.06
C TYR A 214 11.60 5.85 16.38
N GLN A 215 11.51 7.18 16.36
CA GLN A 215 11.53 8.00 17.58
C GLN A 215 10.35 7.68 18.49
N MET A 216 9.16 7.45 17.91
CA MET A 216 7.98 7.03 18.69
C MET A 216 8.22 5.65 19.34
N ALA A 217 8.67 4.65 18.59
CA ALA A 217 8.98 3.32 19.11
C ALA A 217 10.05 3.38 20.22
N SER A 218 11.10 4.19 20.04
CA SER A 218 12.19 4.36 21.02
C SER A 218 11.74 4.94 22.35
N ARG A 219 10.61 5.65 22.41
CA ARG A 219 10.04 6.16 23.66
C ARG A 219 9.30 5.11 24.47
N HIS A 220 8.83 4.07 23.79
CA HIS A 220 8.00 3.04 24.39
C HIS A 220 8.76 1.76 24.68
N PHE A 221 9.78 1.44 23.87
CA PHE A 221 10.54 0.21 23.98
C PHE A 221 12.01 0.46 24.34
N LYS A 222 12.53 -0.33 25.28
CA LYS A 222 13.94 -0.36 25.64
C LYS A 222 14.74 -1.28 24.71
N SER A 223 14.15 -2.41 24.34
CA SER A 223 14.76 -3.38 23.40
C SER A 223 14.88 -2.80 22.00
N GLU A 224 16.09 -2.84 21.42
CA GLU A 224 16.30 -2.41 20.04
C GLU A 224 15.53 -3.28 19.03
N LYS A 225 15.43 -4.60 19.29
CA LYS A 225 14.63 -5.52 18.48
C LYS A 225 13.17 -5.07 18.41
N LEU A 226 12.57 -4.70 19.54
CA LEU A 226 11.19 -4.22 19.57
C LEU A 226 11.04 -2.82 18.92
N ARG A 227 12.06 -1.96 19.00
CA ARG A 227 12.05 -0.69 18.24
C ARG A 227 12.01 -0.94 16.74
N GLN A 228 12.77 -1.91 16.24
CA GLN A 228 12.76 -2.33 14.85
C GLN A 228 11.40 -2.92 14.47
N VAL A 229 10.87 -3.88 15.26
CA VAL A 229 9.57 -4.53 15.03
C VAL A 229 8.42 -3.52 14.94
N PHE A 230 8.38 -2.51 15.81
CA PHE A 230 7.28 -1.55 15.83
C PHE A 230 7.52 -0.28 15.02
N SER A 231 8.63 -0.24 14.24
CA SER A 231 8.93 0.88 13.36
C SER A 231 9.17 0.53 11.89
N PHE A 232 9.29 -0.75 11.51
CA PHE A 232 9.61 -1.15 10.12
C PHE A 232 8.48 -0.89 9.12
N HIS A 233 7.24 -0.80 9.55
CA HIS A 233 6.05 -0.74 8.69
C HIS A 233 6.09 0.32 7.57
N PRO A 234 6.69 1.52 7.74
CA PRO A 234 6.86 2.45 6.63
C PRO A 234 7.64 1.90 5.43
N LEU A 235 8.52 0.91 5.63
CA LEU A 235 9.23 0.27 4.52
C LEU A 235 8.26 -0.43 3.56
N LEU A 236 7.12 -0.91 4.05
CA LEU A 236 6.06 -1.52 3.23
C LEU A 236 5.38 -0.53 2.28
N ILE A 237 5.58 0.76 2.48
CA ILE A 237 5.01 1.86 1.69
C ILE A 237 6.07 2.85 1.17
N GLY A 238 7.34 2.44 1.20
CA GLY A 238 8.45 3.20 0.61
C GLY A 238 9.04 4.31 1.48
N GLY A 239 8.84 4.27 2.79
CA GLY A 239 9.35 5.29 3.71
C GLY A 239 10.46 4.80 4.62
N ASN A 240 11.44 5.69 4.91
CA ASN A 240 12.47 5.43 5.89
C ASN A 240 11.93 5.61 7.32
N PRO A 241 11.92 4.58 8.18
CA PRO A 241 11.45 4.69 9.58
C PRO A 241 12.10 5.79 10.40
N MET A 242 13.31 6.21 10.03
CA MET A 242 14.06 7.26 10.73
C MET A 242 13.57 8.67 10.39
N SER A 243 12.92 8.87 9.22
CA SER A 243 12.47 10.17 8.71
C SER A 243 10.95 10.28 8.52
N VAL A 244 10.26 9.16 8.34
CA VAL A 244 8.81 9.12 8.11
C VAL A 244 8.05 9.44 9.40
N THR A 245 7.01 10.27 9.26
CA THR A 245 6.18 10.71 10.39
C THR A 245 5.58 9.55 11.19
N SER A 246 5.52 9.72 12.53
CA SER A 246 4.91 8.75 13.45
C SER A 246 3.42 8.48 13.18
N VAL A 247 2.77 9.29 12.35
CA VAL A 247 1.37 9.04 11.90
C VAL A 247 1.25 7.64 11.30
N TYR A 248 2.30 7.14 10.62
CA TYR A 248 2.30 5.80 10.03
C TYR A 248 2.34 4.65 11.03
N SER A 249 2.39 4.93 12.34
CA SER A 249 2.05 3.96 13.38
C SER A 249 0.58 3.50 13.30
N LEU A 250 -0.24 4.17 12.50
CA LEU A 250 -1.58 3.72 12.13
C LEU A 250 -1.60 2.31 11.50
N ILE A 251 -0.50 1.90 10.84
CA ILE A 251 -0.42 0.57 10.18
C ILE A 251 -0.50 -0.56 11.20
N PRO A 252 0.29 -0.61 12.29
CA PRO A 252 0.09 -1.57 13.38
C PRO A 252 -1.35 -1.65 13.92
N SER A 253 -2.05 -0.52 14.04
CA SER A 253 -3.45 -0.52 14.46
C SER A 253 -4.38 -1.09 13.40
N LEU A 254 -4.16 -0.74 12.11
CA LEU A 254 -4.91 -1.29 10.99
C LEU A 254 -4.79 -2.82 10.94
N GLU A 255 -3.57 -3.34 11.07
CA GLU A 255 -3.29 -4.79 11.06
C GLU A 255 -3.89 -5.50 12.27
N ARG A 256 -3.84 -4.92 13.46
CA ARG A 256 -4.48 -5.47 14.64
C ARG A 256 -6.00 -5.54 14.50
N ILE A 257 -6.63 -4.49 13.95
CA ILE A 257 -8.09 -4.41 13.80
C ILE A 257 -8.59 -5.33 12.69
N HIS A 258 -7.97 -5.27 11.52
CA HIS A 258 -8.46 -5.93 10.32
C HIS A 258 -7.67 -7.17 9.92
N GLY A 259 -6.46 -7.37 10.47
CA GLY A 259 -5.57 -8.49 10.13
C GLY A 259 -4.77 -8.25 8.86
N VAL A 260 -3.89 -9.20 8.58
CA VAL A 260 -3.15 -9.36 7.33
C VAL A 260 -3.74 -10.55 6.60
N HIS A 261 -3.98 -10.41 5.30
CA HIS A 261 -4.58 -11.45 4.46
C HIS A 261 -3.76 -11.68 3.20
N SER A 262 -3.91 -12.86 2.63
CA SER A 262 -3.48 -13.21 1.28
C SER A 262 -4.67 -13.69 0.46
N ALA A 263 -4.71 -13.38 -0.82
CA ALA A 263 -5.72 -13.89 -1.72
C ALA A 263 -5.29 -15.26 -2.28
N MET A 264 -6.21 -16.21 -2.35
CA MET A 264 -5.99 -17.45 -3.11
C MET A 264 -5.83 -17.11 -4.58
N GLY A 265 -4.80 -17.66 -5.22
CA GLY A 265 -4.36 -17.27 -6.57
C GLY A 265 -3.55 -15.97 -6.62
N GLY A 266 -3.01 -15.52 -5.47
CA GLY A 266 -2.18 -14.32 -5.30
C GLY A 266 -2.96 -13.02 -5.43
N THR A 267 -2.25 -11.89 -5.32
CA THR A 267 -2.83 -10.54 -5.46
C THR A 267 -3.44 -10.32 -6.85
N GLY A 268 -2.95 -11.04 -7.87
CA GLY A 268 -3.52 -11.03 -9.21
C GLY A 268 -4.97 -11.53 -9.28
N ALA A 269 -5.43 -12.38 -8.37
CA ALA A 269 -6.84 -12.79 -8.29
C ALA A 269 -7.74 -11.57 -8.01
N ILE A 270 -7.32 -10.68 -7.13
CA ILE A 270 -8.06 -9.42 -6.85
C ILE A 270 -8.09 -8.55 -8.09
N VAL A 271 -6.96 -8.39 -8.80
CA VAL A 271 -6.88 -7.59 -10.03
C VAL A 271 -7.82 -8.14 -11.10
N ARG A 272 -7.81 -9.46 -11.32
CA ARG A 272 -8.70 -10.11 -12.31
C ARG A 272 -10.18 -9.93 -11.95
N ALA A 273 -10.53 -10.07 -10.65
CA ALA A 273 -11.88 -9.86 -10.18
C ALA A 273 -12.35 -8.41 -10.37
N MET A 274 -11.48 -7.41 -10.10
CA MET A 274 -11.78 -6.00 -10.38
C MET A 274 -11.96 -5.74 -11.89
N ALA A 275 -11.10 -6.29 -12.74
CA ALA A 275 -11.21 -6.14 -14.19
C ALA A 275 -12.49 -6.78 -14.74
N LYS A 276 -12.86 -7.96 -14.25
CA LYS A 276 -14.14 -8.62 -14.54
C LYS A 276 -15.32 -7.73 -14.15
N LEU A 277 -15.32 -7.20 -12.93
CA LEU A 277 -16.37 -6.32 -12.42
C LEU A 277 -16.53 -5.05 -13.28
N ILE A 278 -15.42 -4.45 -13.74
CA ILE A 278 -15.45 -3.30 -14.66
C ILE A 278 -16.15 -3.67 -15.96
N GLY A 279 -15.83 -4.82 -16.57
CA GLY A 279 -16.49 -5.30 -17.79
C GLY A 279 -17.99 -5.54 -17.59
N GLU A 280 -18.40 -6.16 -16.48
CA GLU A 280 -19.79 -6.42 -16.12
C GLU A 280 -20.60 -5.13 -15.86
N LEU A 281 -19.93 -4.07 -15.41
CA LEU A 281 -20.52 -2.73 -15.25
C LEU A 281 -20.56 -1.93 -16.57
N GLY A 282 -20.08 -2.51 -17.69
CA GLY A 282 -20.05 -1.87 -19.00
C GLY A 282 -18.86 -0.93 -19.24
N GLY A 283 -17.80 -1.04 -18.44
CA GLY A 283 -16.52 -0.34 -18.66
C GLY A 283 -15.62 -1.10 -19.63
N GLU A 284 -14.65 -0.39 -20.17
CA GLU A 284 -13.66 -0.93 -21.11
C GLU A 284 -12.26 -0.82 -20.52
N ILE A 285 -11.43 -1.88 -20.69
CA ILE A 285 -9.99 -1.85 -20.41
C ILE A 285 -9.25 -2.16 -21.72
N ARG A 286 -8.49 -1.19 -22.21
CA ARG A 286 -7.65 -1.32 -23.42
C ARG A 286 -6.21 -1.58 -22.99
N LEU A 287 -5.78 -2.83 -23.13
CA LEU A 287 -4.40 -3.27 -22.87
C LEU A 287 -3.48 -2.95 -24.05
N GLY A 288 -2.15 -2.96 -23.84
CA GLY A 288 -1.17 -2.61 -24.86
C GLY A 288 -1.32 -1.18 -25.39
N THR A 289 -1.97 -0.30 -24.62
CA THR A 289 -2.35 1.05 -25.05
C THR A 289 -1.58 2.09 -24.26
N ASP A 290 -0.47 2.57 -24.84
CA ASP A 290 0.40 3.55 -24.21
C ASP A 290 -0.09 4.98 -24.48
N VAL A 291 -0.19 5.79 -23.41
CA VAL A 291 -0.60 7.19 -23.47
C VAL A 291 0.64 8.07 -23.58
N ALA A 292 0.80 8.75 -24.72
CA ALA A 292 1.92 9.66 -24.96
C ALA A 292 1.76 11.02 -24.24
N ARG A 293 0.53 11.55 -24.18
CA ARG A 293 0.26 12.82 -23.50
C ARG A 293 -1.22 13.03 -23.17
N ILE A 294 -1.49 13.81 -22.15
CA ILE A 294 -2.82 14.34 -21.85
C ILE A 294 -3.08 15.54 -22.78
N ARG A 295 -4.23 15.52 -23.44
CA ARG A 295 -4.66 16.62 -24.30
C ARG A 295 -5.34 17.70 -23.47
N VAL A 296 -4.74 18.88 -23.42
CA VAL A 296 -5.26 20.04 -22.69
C VAL A 296 -5.73 21.10 -23.69
N VAL A 297 -6.90 21.68 -23.44
CA VAL A 297 -7.47 22.80 -24.17
C VAL A 297 -8.03 23.79 -23.15
N ASP A 298 -7.64 25.05 -23.22
CA ASP A 298 -8.07 26.11 -22.28
C ASP A 298 -7.85 25.75 -20.81
N GLN A 299 -6.68 25.19 -20.49
CA GLN A 299 -6.33 24.70 -19.14
C GLN A 299 -7.26 23.60 -18.62
N ARG A 300 -7.87 22.81 -19.50
CA ARG A 300 -8.73 21.69 -19.18
C ARG A 300 -8.26 20.42 -19.88
N ALA A 301 -8.23 19.31 -19.16
CA ALA A 301 -8.05 18.00 -19.77
C ALA A 301 -9.28 17.65 -20.63
N ARG A 302 -9.03 17.26 -21.89
CA ARG A 302 -10.07 16.92 -22.88
C ARG A 302 -9.84 15.56 -23.53
N GLY A 303 -9.09 14.71 -22.87
CA GLY A 303 -8.75 13.37 -23.33
C GLY A 303 -7.25 13.16 -23.37
N VAL A 304 -6.82 12.18 -24.14
CA VAL A 304 -5.42 11.76 -24.27
C VAL A 304 -5.04 11.57 -25.74
N ILE A 305 -3.74 11.60 -26.02
CA ILE A 305 -3.15 11.15 -27.29
C ILE A 305 -2.34 9.90 -26.97
N LEU A 306 -2.60 8.81 -27.69
CA LEU A 306 -1.87 7.57 -27.59
C LEU A 306 -0.50 7.63 -28.30
N ALA A 307 0.39 6.73 -27.98
CA ALA A 307 1.67 6.58 -28.68
C ALA A 307 1.48 6.26 -30.18
N SER A 308 0.36 5.62 -30.56
CA SER A 308 -0.06 5.39 -31.94
C SER A 308 -0.47 6.65 -32.70
N GLY A 309 -0.68 7.79 -32.00
CA GLY A 309 -1.26 9.01 -32.56
C GLY A 309 -2.79 9.08 -32.44
N GLU A 310 -3.47 7.99 -32.05
CA GLU A 310 -4.92 7.99 -31.83
C GLU A 310 -5.30 9.01 -30.75
N ARG A 311 -6.40 9.72 -30.98
CA ARG A 311 -6.99 10.63 -30.02
C ARG A 311 -8.17 9.96 -29.32
N VAL A 312 -8.14 9.95 -27.98
CA VAL A 312 -9.25 9.48 -27.16
C VAL A 312 -9.81 10.66 -26.36
N ASP A 313 -11.00 11.12 -26.73
CA ASP A 313 -11.65 12.24 -26.10
C ASP A 313 -12.34 11.85 -24.79
N ALA A 314 -12.27 12.75 -23.78
CA ALA A 314 -12.90 12.57 -22.49
C ALA A 314 -13.37 13.92 -21.90
N ASP A 315 -14.41 13.85 -21.06
CA ASP A 315 -14.87 14.97 -20.24
C ASP A 315 -14.04 15.10 -18.96
N ILE A 316 -13.51 13.97 -18.48
CA ILE A 316 -12.65 13.84 -17.29
C ILE A 316 -11.48 12.90 -17.64
N VAL A 317 -10.28 13.29 -17.25
CA VAL A 317 -9.09 12.42 -17.30
C VAL A 317 -8.63 12.12 -15.88
N VAL A 318 -8.38 10.84 -15.59
CA VAL A 318 -7.81 10.39 -14.32
C VAL A 318 -6.45 9.73 -14.60
N SER A 319 -5.38 10.21 -13.99
CA SER A 319 -4.07 9.57 -14.08
C SER A 319 -3.81 8.70 -12.86
N ASN A 320 -3.64 7.39 -13.08
CA ASN A 320 -3.10 6.44 -12.10
C ASN A 320 -1.63 6.09 -12.40
N ALA A 321 -1.02 6.75 -13.37
CA ALA A 321 0.42 6.72 -13.55
C ALA A 321 1.13 7.41 -12.38
N ASP A 322 2.43 7.19 -12.23
CA ASP A 322 3.23 7.94 -11.26
C ASP A 322 3.00 9.45 -11.43
N SER A 323 2.77 10.17 -10.32
CA SER A 323 2.45 11.61 -10.40
C SER A 323 3.58 12.43 -11.00
N ALA A 324 4.84 12.07 -10.69
CA ALA A 324 6.00 12.72 -11.30
C ALA A 324 6.07 12.44 -12.80
N TRP A 325 5.80 11.21 -13.21
CA TRP A 325 5.69 10.87 -14.63
C TRP A 325 4.56 11.65 -15.31
N THR A 326 3.40 11.72 -14.69
CA THR A 326 2.24 12.47 -15.20
C THR A 326 2.62 13.93 -15.46
N TYR A 327 3.21 14.58 -14.46
CA TYR A 327 3.58 16.00 -14.60
C TYR A 327 4.74 16.21 -15.57
N LYS A 328 5.80 15.42 -15.54
CA LYS A 328 6.98 15.63 -16.39
C LYS A 328 6.82 15.18 -17.84
N HIS A 329 6.06 14.10 -18.07
CA HIS A 329 5.97 13.49 -19.39
C HIS A 329 4.60 13.68 -20.03
N LEU A 330 3.50 13.32 -19.34
CA LEU A 330 2.17 13.42 -19.93
C LEU A 330 1.66 14.86 -20.06
N LEU A 331 2.20 15.78 -19.25
CA LEU A 331 1.91 17.23 -19.28
C LEU A 331 3.13 18.07 -19.64
N LYS A 332 4.13 17.51 -20.33
CA LYS A 332 5.40 18.19 -20.62
C LYS A 332 5.22 19.53 -21.33
N ALA A 333 4.24 19.64 -22.23
CA ALA A 333 3.99 20.85 -23.02
C ALA A 333 3.11 21.88 -22.29
N GLU A 334 2.57 21.55 -21.12
CA GLU A 334 1.59 22.37 -20.44
C GLU A 334 2.23 23.23 -19.34
N PRO A 335 1.82 24.50 -19.18
CA PRO A 335 2.30 25.33 -18.10
C PRO A 335 1.79 24.82 -16.75
N ARG A 336 2.72 24.59 -15.81
CA ARG A 336 2.44 24.08 -14.46
C ARG A 336 3.06 25.00 -13.42
N ARG A 337 2.23 25.55 -12.54
CA ARG A 337 2.66 26.47 -11.48
C ARG A 337 3.01 25.73 -10.19
N VAL A 338 2.17 24.79 -9.77
CA VAL A 338 2.31 24.08 -8.51
C VAL A 338 3.28 22.90 -8.65
N TRP A 339 3.03 21.98 -9.60
CA TRP A 339 3.87 20.81 -9.84
C TRP A 339 4.78 21.00 -11.05
N ASN A 340 5.59 22.08 -11.01
CA ASN A 340 6.60 22.34 -12.03
C ASN A 340 7.78 21.35 -11.93
N ASP A 341 8.63 21.29 -12.97
CA ASP A 341 9.74 20.35 -13.06
C ASP A 341 10.70 20.46 -11.87
N ARG A 342 10.99 21.68 -11.41
CA ARG A 342 11.88 21.92 -10.26
C ARG A 342 11.33 21.28 -8.97
N LYS A 343 10.02 21.40 -8.70
CA LYS A 343 9.39 20.81 -7.52
C LYS A 343 9.40 19.29 -7.61
N VAL A 344 9.07 18.74 -8.78
CA VAL A 344 9.09 17.29 -9.04
C VAL A 344 10.51 16.74 -8.85
N GLU A 345 11.53 17.37 -9.44
CA GLU A 345 12.93 16.90 -9.32
C GLU A 345 13.48 16.94 -7.89
N ARG A 346 13.08 17.97 -7.10
CA ARG A 346 13.56 18.16 -5.73
C ARG A 346 12.83 17.35 -4.68
N ALA A 347 11.69 16.76 -5.03
CA ALA A 347 10.95 15.92 -4.10
C ALA A 347 11.80 14.70 -3.67
N ALA A 348 11.62 14.26 -2.44
CA ALA A 348 12.22 13.01 -1.97
C ALA A 348 11.38 11.83 -2.48
N TYR A 349 12.04 10.85 -3.05
CA TYR A 349 11.40 9.64 -3.57
C TYR A 349 11.73 8.45 -2.68
N SER A 350 10.84 7.45 -2.71
CA SER A 350 11.02 6.19 -1.99
C SER A 350 12.26 5.47 -2.49
N MET A 351 12.71 4.48 -1.75
CA MET A 351 13.70 3.53 -2.24
C MET A 351 13.24 2.86 -3.54
N GLY A 352 14.19 2.41 -4.33
CA GLY A 352 14.00 1.40 -5.36
C GLY A 352 13.93 0.02 -4.74
N LEU A 353 13.59 -0.97 -5.55
CA LEU A 353 13.55 -2.36 -5.14
C LEU A 353 14.37 -3.23 -6.09
N PHE A 354 15.16 -4.13 -5.51
CA PHE A 354 15.61 -5.32 -6.19
C PHE A 354 14.69 -6.47 -5.79
N VAL A 355 13.99 -7.05 -6.75
CA VAL A 355 13.04 -8.13 -6.49
C VAL A 355 13.50 -9.37 -7.23
N TRP A 356 13.66 -10.47 -6.49
CA TRP A 356 14.04 -11.75 -7.04
C TRP A 356 12.93 -12.77 -6.83
N TYR A 357 12.45 -13.34 -7.92
CA TYR A 357 11.43 -14.39 -7.98
C TYR A 357 12.13 -15.71 -8.31
N PHE A 358 11.79 -16.77 -7.60
CA PHE A 358 12.30 -18.09 -7.93
C PHE A 358 11.37 -19.22 -7.48
N GLY A 359 11.41 -20.32 -8.22
CA GLY A 359 10.78 -21.58 -7.87
C GLY A 359 11.84 -22.60 -7.43
N THR A 360 11.48 -23.45 -6.47
CA THR A 360 12.36 -24.52 -5.96
C THR A 360 11.74 -25.89 -6.17
N ARG A 361 12.59 -26.92 -6.47
CA ARG A 361 12.17 -28.32 -6.65
C ARG A 361 11.82 -29.03 -5.34
N ARG A 362 11.97 -28.37 -4.20
CA ARG A 362 11.63 -28.87 -2.89
C ARG A 362 10.90 -27.83 -2.08
N ARG A 363 10.19 -28.28 -1.05
CA ARG A 363 9.47 -27.41 -0.11
C ARG A 363 10.35 -27.02 1.07
N TYR A 364 10.09 -25.82 1.64
CA TYR A 364 10.70 -25.29 2.85
C TYR A 364 9.61 -25.01 3.90
N PRO A 365 9.08 -26.06 4.55
CA PRO A 365 7.89 -25.95 5.41
C PRO A 365 8.06 -25.01 6.60
N ASP A 366 9.31 -24.80 7.08
CA ASP A 366 9.62 -23.94 8.22
C ASP A 366 9.54 -22.44 7.90
N ILE A 367 9.47 -22.10 6.61
CA ILE A 367 9.33 -20.70 6.17
C ILE A 367 7.84 -20.33 6.18
N PRO A 368 7.42 -19.34 6.99
CA PRO A 368 6.04 -18.87 6.98
C PRO A 368 5.70 -18.13 5.67
N HIS A 369 4.44 -17.79 5.48
CA HIS A 369 3.97 -17.06 4.29
C HIS A 369 4.71 -15.73 4.10
N HIS A 370 4.90 -14.97 5.18
CA HIS A 370 5.65 -13.71 5.20
C HIS A 370 6.78 -13.76 6.20
N MET A 371 8.00 -13.50 5.77
CA MET A 371 9.18 -13.38 6.64
C MET A 371 9.94 -12.10 6.30
N ILE A 372 10.34 -11.36 7.33
CA ILE A 372 11.21 -10.19 7.23
C ILE A 372 12.53 -10.57 7.88
N LEU A 373 13.62 -10.45 7.14
CA LEU A 373 14.97 -10.67 7.65
C LEU A 373 15.64 -9.30 7.87
N LEU A 374 15.98 -8.98 9.10
CA LEU A 374 16.65 -7.75 9.45
C LEU A 374 18.16 -8.00 9.56
N GLY A 375 18.94 -7.22 8.82
CA GLY A 375 20.39 -7.29 8.86
C GLY A 375 21.00 -6.58 10.09
N PRO A 376 22.31 -6.79 10.36
CA PRO A 376 22.97 -6.29 11.57
C PRO A 376 23.07 -4.76 11.62
N ARG A 377 23.14 -4.09 10.46
CA ARG A 377 23.29 -2.63 10.35
C ARG A 377 21.98 -1.92 10.03
N TYR A 378 20.85 -2.34 10.62
CA TYR A 378 19.51 -1.86 10.25
C TYR A 378 19.43 -0.34 10.00
N ARG A 379 19.94 0.48 10.93
CA ARG A 379 19.90 1.94 10.83
C ARG A 379 20.85 2.48 9.74
N ASP A 380 22.08 1.97 9.69
CA ASP A 380 23.08 2.41 8.72
C ASP A 380 22.73 1.97 7.31
N LEU A 381 22.17 0.76 7.16
CA LEU A 381 21.64 0.27 5.88
C LEU A 381 20.54 1.19 5.34
N LEU A 382 19.63 1.63 6.19
CA LEU A 382 18.60 2.60 5.77
C LEU A 382 19.24 3.95 5.36
N GLY A 383 20.29 4.39 6.06
CA GLY A 383 21.07 5.56 5.66
C GLY A 383 21.78 5.36 4.31
N ASP A 384 22.31 4.16 4.04
CA ASP A 384 22.90 3.83 2.72
C ASP A 384 21.84 3.94 1.60
N ILE A 385 20.67 3.38 1.82
CA ILE A 385 19.60 3.31 0.81
C ILE A 385 19.00 4.69 0.54
N PHE A 386 18.58 5.43 1.57
CA PHE A 386 17.77 6.63 1.42
C PHE A 386 18.59 7.93 1.32
N ASP A 387 19.69 8.02 2.05
CA ASP A 387 20.46 9.26 2.17
C ASP A 387 21.73 9.23 1.30
N ARG A 388 22.61 8.24 1.51
CA ARG A 388 23.87 8.11 0.76
C ARG A 388 23.68 7.53 -0.64
N LYS A 389 22.59 6.80 -0.87
CA LYS A 389 22.23 6.14 -2.14
C LYS A 389 23.32 5.19 -2.63
N VAL A 390 23.87 4.42 -1.73
CA VAL A 390 24.91 3.40 -1.97
C VAL A 390 24.30 2.02 -1.89
N LEU A 391 24.66 1.14 -2.84
CA LEU A 391 24.28 -0.27 -2.78
C LEU A 391 25.15 -0.97 -1.72
N ALA A 392 24.53 -1.29 -0.59
CA ALA A 392 25.20 -1.96 0.51
C ALA A 392 25.50 -3.43 0.21
N ASP A 393 26.46 -4.00 0.96
CA ASP A 393 26.83 -5.41 0.87
C ASP A 393 26.07 -6.30 1.84
N ASP A 394 25.35 -5.72 2.79
CA ASP A 394 24.43 -6.38 3.71
C ASP A 394 22.97 -6.07 3.35
N PHE A 395 22.04 -6.87 3.89
CA PHE A 395 20.65 -6.84 3.48
C PHE A 395 19.70 -6.79 4.66
N SER A 396 18.57 -6.11 4.47
CA SER A 396 17.29 -6.47 5.10
C SER A 396 16.34 -6.90 3.99
N LEU A 397 15.72 -8.05 4.13
CA LEU A 397 14.93 -8.67 3.06
C LEU A 397 13.51 -8.92 3.53
N TYR A 398 12.58 -8.83 2.59
CA TYR A 398 11.27 -9.43 2.73
C TYR A 398 11.22 -10.70 1.88
N LEU A 399 10.94 -11.83 2.51
CA LEU A 399 10.78 -13.15 1.89
C LEU A 399 9.31 -13.54 1.94
N HIS A 400 8.73 -13.82 0.79
CA HIS A 400 7.35 -14.24 0.63
C HIS A 400 7.33 -15.65 0.04
N ARG A 401 6.62 -16.56 0.72
CA ARG A 401 6.36 -17.93 0.28
C ARG A 401 4.86 -18.17 0.16
N PRO A 402 4.21 -17.79 -0.96
CA PRO A 402 2.76 -17.91 -1.11
C PRO A 402 2.28 -19.35 -1.07
N THR A 403 3.11 -20.33 -1.46
CA THR A 403 2.83 -21.76 -1.40
C THR A 403 2.64 -22.32 0.03
N ALA A 404 2.99 -21.53 1.06
CA ALA A 404 2.61 -21.84 2.44
C ALA A 404 1.10 -21.82 2.65
N THR A 405 0.37 -21.03 1.86
CA THR A 405 -1.09 -20.85 1.95
C THR A 405 -1.80 -21.42 0.72
N ASP A 406 -1.23 -21.20 -0.47
CA ASP A 406 -1.81 -21.64 -1.75
C ASP A 406 -0.82 -22.51 -2.53
N PRO A 407 -0.83 -23.83 -2.32
CA PRO A 407 0.06 -24.75 -3.04
C PRO A 407 -0.11 -24.74 -4.56
N SER A 408 -1.24 -24.23 -5.09
CA SER A 408 -1.50 -24.20 -6.54
C SER A 408 -0.60 -23.22 -7.30
N LEU A 409 0.14 -22.36 -6.59
CA LEU A 409 1.06 -21.40 -7.18
C LEU A 409 2.42 -21.99 -7.60
N ALA A 410 2.63 -23.29 -7.38
CA ALA A 410 3.81 -24.03 -7.81
C ALA A 410 3.42 -25.44 -8.27
N PRO A 411 4.27 -26.14 -9.06
CA PRO A 411 4.14 -27.56 -9.31
C PRO A 411 4.16 -28.38 -8.00
N GLU A 412 3.60 -29.58 -8.01
CA GLU A 412 3.56 -30.46 -6.86
C GLU A 412 4.97 -30.72 -6.29
N GLY A 413 5.12 -30.65 -4.97
CA GLY A 413 6.40 -30.83 -4.27
C GLY A 413 7.34 -29.61 -4.32
N CYS A 414 6.95 -28.53 -4.98
CA CYS A 414 7.73 -27.31 -5.17
C CYS A 414 7.25 -26.16 -4.27
N ASP A 415 8.07 -25.13 -4.14
CA ASP A 415 7.70 -23.86 -3.52
C ASP A 415 8.01 -22.67 -4.44
N THR A 416 7.13 -21.66 -4.40
CA THR A 416 7.31 -20.34 -5.04
C THR A 416 7.82 -19.35 -4.00
N PHE A 417 8.81 -18.56 -4.38
CA PHE A 417 9.38 -17.49 -3.55
C PHE A 417 9.45 -16.15 -4.27
N TYR A 418 9.33 -15.11 -3.49
CA TYR A 418 9.55 -13.73 -3.86
C TYR A 418 10.43 -13.10 -2.77
N VAL A 419 11.59 -12.56 -3.15
CA VAL A 419 12.52 -11.86 -2.28
C VAL A 419 12.61 -10.41 -2.70
N LEU A 420 12.33 -9.51 -1.76
CA LEU A 420 12.45 -8.08 -1.99
C LEU A 420 13.57 -7.53 -1.12
N SER A 421 14.54 -6.87 -1.75
CA SER A 421 15.59 -6.08 -1.11
C SER A 421 15.36 -4.59 -1.40
N PRO A 422 15.17 -3.75 -0.38
CA PRO A 422 15.24 -2.30 -0.55
C PRO A 422 16.63 -1.88 -1.02
N VAL A 423 16.67 -1.06 -2.06
CA VAL A 423 17.93 -0.55 -2.64
C VAL A 423 17.76 0.93 -2.98
N PRO A 424 18.85 1.69 -3.22
CA PRO A 424 18.73 3.06 -3.71
C PRO A 424 17.92 3.13 -5.02
N HIS A 425 17.16 4.20 -5.19
CA HIS A 425 16.58 4.52 -6.49
C HIS A 425 17.65 5.02 -7.47
N LEU A 426 17.33 5.27 -8.74
CA LEU A 426 18.29 5.49 -9.82
C LEU A 426 19.21 6.72 -9.65
N ASP A 427 18.87 7.69 -8.79
CA ASP A 427 19.81 8.79 -8.46
C ASP A 427 21.11 8.29 -7.75
N GLY A 428 21.15 7.03 -7.31
CA GLY A 428 22.37 6.41 -6.79
C GLY A 428 23.40 6.06 -7.86
N GLY A 429 23.05 6.18 -9.15
CA GLY A 429 23.97 5.91 -10.27
C GLY A 429 24.47 4.47 -10.36
N ILE A 430 23.74 3.50 -9.77
CA ILE A 430 24.11 2.08 -9.78
C ILE A 430 23.89 1.50 -11.18
N ASP A 431 24.96 0.96 -11.76
CA ASP A 431 24.88 0.20 -13.02
C ASP A 431 24.25 -1.19 -12.78
N TRP A 432 22.93 -1.27 -12.90
CA TRP A 432 22.18 -2.50 -12.68
C TRP A 432 22.46 -3.58 -13.72
N ALA A 433 22.94 -3.23 -14.92
CA ALA A 433 23.32 -4.22 -15.93
C ALA A 433 24.48 -5.11 -15.45
N SER A 434 25.46 -4.53 -14.74
CA SER A 434 26.61 -5.26 -14.19
C SER A 434 26.41 -5.71 -12.73
N ARG A 435 25.59 -5.01 -11.94
CA ARG A 435 25.46 -5.26 -10.50
C ARG A 435 24.32 -6.21 -10.11
N ALA A 436 23.30 -6.38 -10.95
CA ALA A 436 22.12 -7.17 -10.60
C ALA A 436 22.45 -8.63 -10.27
N GLU A 437 23.19 -9.31 -11.12
CA GLU A 437 23.50 -10.73 -10.92
C GLU A 437 24.45 -10.97 -9.73
N PRO A 438 25.56 -10.27 -9.55
CA PRO A 438 26.37 -10.38 -8.33
C PRO A 438 25.57 -10.10 -7.04
N TYR A 439 24.65 -9.13 -7.08
CA TYR A 439 23.79 -8.80 -5.94
C TYR A 439 22.81 -9.94 -5.62
N ARG A 440 22.18 -10.51 -6.65
CA ARG A 440 21.30 -11.68 -6.52
C ARG A 440 22.05 -12.87 -5.91
N GLN A 441 23.27 -13.14 -6.39
CA GLN A 441 24.08 -14.26 -5.88
C GLN A 441 24.40 -14.10 -4.39
N ARG A 442 24.74 -12.89 -3.94
CA ARG A 442 24.96 -12.61 -2.51
C ARG A 442 23.70 -12.82 -1.67
N ILE A 443 22.54 -12.40 -2.17
CA ILE A 443 21.25 -12.68 -1.51
C ILE A 443 21.00 -14.19 -1.44
N ALA A 444 21.23 -14.92 -2.53
CA ALA A 444 21.04 -16.36 -2.58
C ALA A 444 21.96 -17.08 -1.58
N GLN A 445 23.22 -16.67 -1.48
CA GLN A 445 24.18 -17.21 -0.53
C GLN A 445 23.71 -16.95 0.92
N MET A 446 23.33 -15.72 1.25
CA MET A 446 22.85 -15.39 2.60
C MET A 446 21.60 -16.20 2.97
N LEU A 447 20.64 -16.37 2.04
CA LEU A 447 19.44 -17.17 2.28
C LEU A 447 19.78 -18.66 2.44
N SER A 448 20.73 -19.18 1.65
CA SER A 448 21.20 -20.57 1.76
C SER A 448 21.87 -20.84 3.11
N ASP A 449 22.67 -19.88 3.60
CA ASP A 449 23.39 -19.99 4.86
C ASP A 449 22.48 -19.81 6.09
N THR A 450 21.28 -19.26 5.92
CA THR A 450 20.44 -18.86 7.07
C THR A 450 19.10 -19.56 7.13
N VAL A 451 18.25 -19.43 6.11
CA VAL A 451 16.84 -19.84 6.16
C VAL A 451 16.43 -20.83 5.07
N LEU A 452 17.16 -20.92 3.97
CA LEU A 452 16.88 -21.80 2.84
C LEU A 452 18.08 -22.71 2.53
N PRO A 453 18.49 -23.63 3.43
CA PRO A 453 19.67 -24.46 3.23
C PRO A 453 19.58 -25.26 1.92
N GLY A 454 20.68 -25.28 1.12
CA GLY A 454 20.74 -25.94 -0.18
C GLY A 454 19.87 -25.25 -1.24
N LEU A 455 19.72 -23.93 -1.15
CA LEU A 455 18.90 -23.16 -2.10
C LEU A 455 19.45 -23.24 -3.53
N SER A 456 20.77 -23.17 -3.71
CA SER A 456 21.39 -23.15 -5.05
C SER A 456 21.06 -24.39 -5.89
N GLU A 457 21.01 -25.57 -5.26
CA GLU A 457 20.66 -26.83 -5.91
C GLU A 457 19.14 -26.98 -6.11
N ALA A 458 18.35 -26.29 -5.28
CA ALA A 458 16.90 -26.40 -5.32
C ALA A 458 16.25 -25.49 -6.36
N ILE A 459 16.86 -24.38 -6.74
CA ILE A 459 16.30 -23.44 -7.73
C ILE A 459 16.13 -24.12 -9.09
N CYS A 460 14.94 -24.01 -9.69
CA CYS A 460 14.66 -24.53 -11.03
C CYS A 460 14.18 -23.46 -12.02
N THR A 461 13.69 -22.34 -11.52
CA THR A 461 13.32 -21.18 -12.33
C THR A 461 13.57 -19.91 -11.54
N GLN A 462 13.95 -18.83 -12.21
CA GLN A 462 14.17 -17.56 -11.54
C GLN A 462 14.11 -16.35 -12.50
N ARG A 463 13.81 -15.20 -11.91
CA ARG A 463 13.81 -13.89 -12.58
C ARG A 463 14.02 -12.80 -11.55
N HIS A 464 14.61 -11.67 -11.94
CA HIS A 464 14.70 -10.50 -11.07
C HIS A 464 14.21 -9.23 -11.77
N LEU A 465 13.85 -8.23 -10.98
CA LEU A 465 13.56 -6.85 -11.39
C LEU A 465 14.44 -5.91 -10.57
N THR A 466 14.93 -4.87 -11.23
CA THR A 466 15.78 -3.81 -10.69
C THR A 466 15.04 -2.46 -10.69
N PRO A 467 15.56 -1.40 -10.04
CA PRO A 467 15.00 -0.06 -10.19
C PRO A 467 14.89 0.43 -11.65
N ALA A 468 15.79 -0.01 -12.54
CA ALA A 468 15.72 0.31 -13.97
C ALA A 468 14.48 -0.35 -14.63
N ASP A 469 14.13 -1.57 -14.22
CA ASP A 469 12.91 -2.24 -14.68
C ASP A 469 11.65 -1.55 -14.14
N PHE A 470 11.69 -1.05 -12.91
CA PHE A 470 10.57 -0.26 -12.37
C PHE A 470 10.35 1.04 -13.16
N GLU A 471 11.40 1.72 -13.58
CA GLU A 471 11.29 2.91 -14.43
C GLU A 471 10.78 2.54 -15.82
N SER A 472 11.40 1.60 -16.50
CA SER A 472 11.07 1.26 -17.89
C SER A 472 9.71 0.58 -18.03
N ARG A 473 9.38 -0.37 -17.13
CA ARG A 473 8.16 -1.16 -17.21
C ARG A 473 6.96 -0.44 -16.59
N TYR A 474 7.12 0.18 -15.42
CA TYR A 474 6.01 0.78 -14.66
C TYR A 474 6.00 2.31 -14.69
N LEU A 475 6.92 2.93 -15.43
CA LEU A 475 7.09 4.40 -15.51
C LEU A 475 7.24 5.04 -14.12
N ALA A 476 7.85 4.29 -13.19
CA ALA A 476 8.14 4.78 -11.85
C ALA A 476 9.29 5.78 -11.93
N PHE A 477 9.01 7.04 -11.64
CA PHE A 477 10.01 8.10 -11.74
C PHE A 477 11.24 7.79 -10.89
N LYS A 478 12.44 7.85 -11.49
CA LYS A 478 13.74 7.46 -10.88
C LYS A 478 13.78 6.00 -10.38
N GLY A 479 12.95 5.12 -10.89
CA GLY A 479 12.85 3.75 -10.41
C GLY A 479 12.35 3.60 -8.97
N ALA A 480 11.75 4.65 -8.40
CA ALA A 480 11.20 4.65 -7.05
C ALA A 480 9.94 3.78 -6.97
N ALA A 481 10.00 2.68 -6.19
CA ALA A 481 8.97 1.65 -6.24
C ALA A 481 7.60 2.09 -5.69
N PHE A 482 7.56 3.11 -4.82
CA PHE A 482 6.35 3.60 -4.15
C PHE A 482 6.03 5.08 -4.47
N GLY A 483 6.78 5.71 -5.38
CA GLY A 483 6.65 7.12 -5.70
C GLY A 483 7.29 8.03 -4.65
N MET A 484 6.66 9.16 -4.30
CA MET A 484 7.19 10.10 -3.31
C MET A 484 7.26 9.46 -1.92
N GLU A 485 8.37 9.66 -1.21
CA GLU A 485 8.56 9.23 0.17
C GLU A 485 7.53 9.90 1.10
N PRO A 486 6.89 9.15 2.04
CA PRO A 486 5.85 9.69 2.90
C PRO A 486 6.40 10.50 4.08
N ARG A 487 7.27 11.46 3.84
CA ARG A 487 7.73 12.45 4.83
C ARG A 487 6.59 13.40 5.21
N LEU A 488 6.70 14.06 6.37
CA LEU A 488 5.66 14.98 6.85
C LEU A 488 5.27 16.03 5.80
N LEU A 489 6.27 16.72 5.22
CA LEU A 489 6.07 17.76 4.20
C LEU A 489 5.88 17.21 2.77
N GLN A 490 5.61 15.91 2.64
CA GLN A 490 5.21 15.22 1.41
C GLN A 490 4.04 14.26 1.65
N SER A 491 3.28 14.46 2.74
CA SER A 491 2.08 13.70 3.09
C SER A 491 0.87 14.63 3.23
N ALA A 492 -0.33 14.09 3.16
CA ALA A 492 -1.59 14.83 3.24
C ALA A 492 -1.61 16.02 2.26
N TRP A 493 -1.83 17.23 2.72
CA TRP A 493 -1.82 18.47 1.93
C TRP A 493 -0.58 18.66 1.03
N PHE A 494 0.59 18.24 1.49
CA PHE A 494 1.85 18.49 0.76
C PHE A 494 2.12 17.47 -0.35
N ARG A 495 1.29 16.45 -0.50
CA ARG A 495 1.35 15.47 -1.58
C ARG A 495 0.54 15.95 -2.77
N PRO A 496 0.80 15.49 -4.03
CA PRO A 496 -0.09 15.78 -5.15
C PRO A 496 -1.54 15.50 -4.77
N HIS A 497 -2.42 16.48 -4.94
CA HIS A 497 -3.83 16.36 -4.62
C HIS A 497 -4.53 15.42 -5.60
N ASN A 498 -5.68 14.89 -5.20
CA ASN A 498 -6.48 14.04 -6.09
C ASN A 498 -7.14 14.83 -7.23
N ARG A 499 -7.42 16.12 -7.04
CA ARG A 499 -7.73 17.06 -8.12
C ARG A 499 -6.44 17.78 -8.51
N SER A 500 -6.09 17.82 -9.80
CA SER A 500 -4.91 18.56 -10.26
C SER A 500 -5.03 20.04 -9.91
N GLU A 501 -4.00 20.59 -9.29
CA GLU A 501 -3.89 22.01 -8.95
C GLU A 501 -3.59 22.89 -10.18
N ASP A 502 -3.08 22.30 -11.26
CA ASP A 502 -2.64 23.01 -12.45
C ASP A 502 -3.61 22.90 -13.63
N ILE A 503 -4.29 21.75 -13.80
CA ILE A 503 -5.14 21.46 -14.97
C ILE A 503 -6.55 21.04 -14.51
N ARG A 504 -7.56 21.77 -14.96
CA ARG A 504 -8.97 21.44 -14.69
C ARG A 504 -9.39 20.15 -15.38
N ASP A 505 -10.35 19.43 -14.78
CA ASP A 505 -10.89 18.16 -15.28
C ASP A 505 -9.83 17.04 -15.37
N LEU A 506 -8.63 17.25 -14.77
CA LEU A 506 -7.61 16.26 -14.52
C LEU A 506 -7.61 15.88 -13.05
N TYR A 507 -7.59 14.58 -12.80
CA TYR A 507 -7.51 14.00 -11.45
C TYR A 507 -6.38 12.99 -11.38
N LEU A 508 -5.86 12.77 -10.16
CA LEU A 508 -4.80 11.83 -9.88
C LEU A 508 -5.28 10.80 -8.85
N VAL A 509 -4.88 9.54 -9.03
CA VAL A 509 -5.17 8.45 -8.12
C VAL A 509 -3.94 7.54 -8.01
N GLY A 510 -3.82 6.79 -6.93
CA GLY A 510 -2.75 5.79 -6.78
C GLY A 510 -1.65 6.18 -5.80
N ALA A 511 -0.51 5.48 -5.88
CA ALA A 511 0.53 5.49 -4.86
C ALA A 511 1.24 6.84 -4.68
N SER A 512 1.37 7.63 -5.75
CA SER A 512 2.13 8.90 -5.73
C SER A 512 1.28 10.12 -5.36
N THR A 513 -0.04 9.94 -5.15
CA THR A 513 -0.97 11.00 -4.73
C THR A 513 -1.55 10.73 -3.35
N HIS A 514 -2.34 11.65 -2.80
CA HIS A 514 -2.98 11.47 -1.50
C HIS A 514 -3.97 10.28 -1.51
N PRO A 515 -4.04 9.46 -0.42
CA PRO A 515 -3.25 9.49 0.81
C PRO A 515 -1.86 8.85 0.70
N GLY A 516 -1.56 8.04 -0.33
CA GLY A 516 -0.25 7.48 -0.55
C GLY A 516 -0.22 6.03 -1.00
N ALA A 517 0.95 5.39 -0.86
CA ALA A 517 1.22 4.03 -1.30
C ALA A 517 0.61 2.95 -0.38
N GLY A 518 0.65 1.70 -0.85
CA GLY A 518 0.02 0.53 -0.23
C GLY A 518 -1.40 0.29 -0.75
N ILE A 519 -1.87 -0.95 -0.72
CA ILE A 519 -3.23 -1.30 -1.18
C ILE A 519 -4.30 -0.43 -0.50
N PRO A 520 -4.28 -0.26 0.84
CA PRO A 520 -5.24 0.63 1.51
C PRO A 520 -5.16 2.08 1.01
N GLY A 521 -3.94 2.60 0.84
CA GLY A 521 -3.72 3.97 0.38
C GLY A 521 -4.29 4.22 -1.02
N VAL A 522 -3.98 3.34 -1.98
CA VAL A 522 -4.42 3.53 -3.37
C VAL A 522 -5.93 3.32 -3.55
N LEU A 523 -6.54 2.42 -2.78
CA LEU A 523 -8.00 2.24 -2.77
C LEU A 523 -8.70 3.45 -2.13
N THR A 524 -8.15 3.98 -1.04
CA THR A 524 -8.64 5.20 -0.38
C THR A 524 -8.48 6.42 -1.30
N SER A 525 -7.41 6.50 -2.10
CA SER A 525 -7.21 7.54 -3.11
C SER A 525 -8.38 7.58 -4.13
N ALA A 526 -8.83 6.40 -4.58
CA ALA A 526 -10.01 6.30 -5.43
C ALA A 526 -11.31 6.71 -4.70
N LYS A 527 -11.40 6.44 -3.39
CA LYS A 527 -12.54 6.88 -2.55
C LYS A 527 -12.57 8.40 -2.37
N VAL A 528 -11.41 9.05 -2.27
CA VAL A 528 -11.32 10.53 -2.27
C VAL A 528 -11.85 11.08 -3.59
N LEU A 529 -11.47 10.51 -4.74
CA LEU A 529 -12.01 10.93 -6.04
C LEU A 529 -13.53 10.78 -6.11
N ASP A 530 -14.07 9.72 -5.54
CA ASP A 530 -15.51 9.50 -5.47
C ASP A 530 -16.24 10.64 -4.74
N SER A 531 -15.64 11.23 -3.71
CA SER A 531 -16.24 12.35 -2.96
C SER A 531 -16.22 13.67 -3.74
N ILE A 532 -15.25 13.91 -4.63
CA ILE A 532 -15.07 15.20 -5.32
C ILE A 532 -15.56 15.21 -6.77
N ILE A 533 -15.76 14.05 -7.40
CA ILE A 533 -16.35 13.96 -8.73
C ILE A 533 -17.87 13.71 -8.58
N PRO A 534 -18.73 14.62 -9.07
CA PRO A 534 -20.18 14.47 -8.92
C PRO A 534 -20.73 13.29 -9.75
N PRO A 535 -21.97 12.83 -9.52
CA PRO A 535 -22.63 11.85 -10.39
C PRO A 535 -22.74 12.34 -11.84
N ALA A 536 -22.63 11.43 -12.81
CA ALA A 536 -22.64 11.74 -14.25
C ALA A 536 -23.85 12.55 -14.70
N ALA A 537 -25.04 12.26 -14.17
CA ALA A 537 -26.28 13.00 -14.49
C ALA A 537 -26.19 14.50 -14.15
N ARG A 538 -25.44 14.87 -13.10
CA ARG A 538 -25.23 16.29 -12.75
C ARG A 538 -24.29 16.99 -13.73
N VAL A 539 -23.26 16.30 -14.20
CA VAL A 539 -22.31 16.84 -15.19
C VAL A 539 -23.00 17.01 -16.54
N ALA A 540 -23.76 16.00 -17.00
CA ALA A 540 -24.52 16.07 -18.25
C ALA A 540 -25.50 17.25 -18.29
N ARG A 541 -26.23 17.48 -17.19
CA ARG A 541 -27.14 18.64 -17.08
C ARG A 541 -26.40 19.99 -17.19
N ALA A 542 -25.25 20.11 -16.54
CA ALA A 542 -24.45 21.33 -16.59
C ALA A 542 -23.85 21.60 -17.98
N GLN A 543 -23.60 20.55 -18.78
CA GLN A 543 -23.14 20.66 -20.17
C GLN A 543 -24.27 21.04 -21.13
N ALA A 544 -25.51 20.57 -20.89
CA ALA A 544 -26.67 20.87 -21.72
C ALA A 544 -27.18 22.33 -21.57
N VAL A 545 -26.80 23.02 -20.49
CA VAL A 545 -27.15 24.42 -20.20
C VAL A 545 -26.11 25.42 -20.75
N ARG A 546 -24.96 24.94 -21.20
CA ARG A 546 -23.91 25.74 -21.85
C ARG A 546 -23.97 25.65 -23.36
#